data_3dd19bb4860167eb500ce3b1a00578ed
#
_entry.id   3dd19bb4860167eb500ce3b1a00578ed
#
_cell.length_a   1.000
_cell.length_b   1.000
_cell.length_c   1.000
_cell.angle_alpha   90.00
_cell.angle_beta   90.00
_cell.angle_gamma   90.00
#
_symmetry.space_group_name_H-M   'P 1'
#
loop_
_entity.id
_entity.type
_entity.pdbx_description
1 polymer ?
#
loop_
_entity_poly.entity_id
_entity_poly.type
_entity_poly.pdbx_seq_one_letter_code
_entity_poly.pdbx_strand_id
1 'polypeptide(L)'
;MPEKPRILILTAAFGEGHNSAARNLSLALQAKGADTRVVDPCLISMPSITSMMQWGYRLVTTHFPRVWEAIYRGTDKCDFSRPNLPLMHHPESYLEGLVGEFKPHAIACTYPIYPYFLERNFAETGNRLVVFTVVTDSIEINASWLRAPTDHFLVSDQITLETMRCWGIPQEKITGTGFPVNPAFSELAPIAADDPCVPFRVLYFPTAKKPFVRRHSRALLDSSADVHLTIVMGKNFRLLQSRAREIKAAYPGRVRLLGWTRKVPQLLNKHHLVVGKAGGATVHEAIAACCPMLIHHLVPGQEEGNLRLLQQLGAGDLAEHPKDLTEAVTHILANSAAKWRTMKDALAAHNCNDGALTAANFILKHTHPLL
;
A
#
# COMPACT_ATOMS: atom_id res chain seq x y z
N MET A 1 7.09 17.91 32.34
CA MET A 1 7.27 16.73 31.47
C MET A 1 7.67 17.24 30.09
N PRO A 2 8.61 16.66 29.38
CA PRO A 2 8.90 17.10 28.02
C PRO A 2 7.63 17.04 27.18
N GLU A 3 7.43 18.03 26.33
CA GLU A 3 6.28 18.11 25.45
C GLU A 3 6.28 16.92 24.48
N LYS A 4 5.11 16.28 24.29
CA LYS A 4 5.00 15.15 23.35
C LYS A 4 5.21 15.66 21.92
N PRO A 5 6.05 15.00 21.11
CA PRO A 5 6.16 15.34 19.70
C PRO A 5 4.80 15.29 19.01
N ARG A 6 4.41 16.37 18.35
CA ARG A 6 3.18 16.46 17.54
C ARG A 6 3.53 16.27 16.07
N ILE A 7 2.99 15.23 15.46
CA ILE A 7 3.25 14.89 14.05
C ILE A 7 1.94 14.95 13.26
N LEU A 8 1.88 15.84 12.29
CA LEU A 8 0.78 15.94 11.35
C LEU A 8 1.02 14.97 10.18
N ILE A 9 0.05 14.11 9.88
CA ILE A 9 0.16 13.13 8.79
C ILE A 9 -0.89 13.47 7.73
N LEU A 10 -0.42 13.79 6.52
CA LEU A 10 -1.26 14.18 5.39
C LEU A 10 -1.39 13.01 4.42
N THR A 11 -2.63 12.66 4.08
CA THR A 11 -2.96 11.55 3.17
C THR A 11 -4.06 11.93 2.20
N ALA A 12 -4.26 11.13 1.15
CA ALA A 12 -5.39 11.27 0.24
C ALA A 12 -6.00 9.91 -0.12
N ALA A 13 -7.31 9.86 -0.23
CA ALA A 13 -8.05 8.61 -0.48
C ALA A 13 -8.16 8.26 -1.98
N PHE A 14 -7.05 8.42 -2.74
CA PHE A 14 -6.90 7.93 -4.11
C PHE A 14 -6.21 6.56 -4.11
N GLY A 15 -6.90 5.56 -3.58
CA GLY A 15 -6.40 4.23 -3.26
C GLY A 15 -6.24 4.02 -1.76
N GLU A 16 -6.27 2.76 -1.33
CA GLU A 16 -6.12 2.43 0.11
C GLU A 16 -4.64 2.43 0.55
N GLY A 17 -3.67 2.44 -0.39
CA GLY A 17 -2.24 2.42 -0.07
C GLY A 17 -1.81 3.59 0.79
N HIS A 18 -2.09 4.82 0.36
CA HIS A 18 -1.74 6.04 1.07
C HIS A 18 -2.38 6.11 2.46
N ASN A 19 -3.69 5.80 2.53
CA ASN A 19 -4.43 5.79 3.80
C ASN A 19 -3.95 4.70 4.76
N SER A 20 -3.57 3.53 4.23
CA SER A 20 -3.00 2.44 5.03
C SER A 20 -1.66 2.86 5.61
N ALA A 21 -0.76 3.40 4.78
CA ALA A 21 0.53 3.90 5.21
C ALA A 21 0.39 4.98 6.29
N ALA A 22 -0.49 5.97 6.10
CA ALA A 22 -0.76 7.04 7.06
C ALA A 22 -1.26 6.51 8.41
N ARG A 23 -2.24 5.59 8.38
CA ARG A 23 -2.79 4.98 9.62
C ARG A 23 -1.73 4.16 10.36
N ASN A 24 -0.97 3.34 9.66
CA ASN A 24 0.04 2.47 10.27
C ASN A 24 1.21 3.29 10.83
N LEU A 25 1.64 4.34 10.12
CA LEU A 25 2.63 5.28 10.62
C LEU A 25 2.14 5.99 11.89
N SER A 26 0.88 6.44 11.91
CA SER A 26 0.26 7.04 13.09
C SER A 26 0.26 6.09 14.28
N LEU A 27 -0.11 4.82 14.08
CA LEU A 27 -0.08 3.80 15.14
C LEU A 27 1.33 3.62 15.69
N ALA A 28 2.34 3.56 14.82
CA ALA A 28 3.73 3.41 15.24
C ALA A 28 4.25 4.64 16.02
N LEU A 29 3.94 5.86 15.55
CA LEU A 29 4.30 7.10 16.23
C LEU A 29 3.62 7.22 17.60
N GLN A 30 2.33 6.87 17.70
CA GLN A 30 1.58 6.88 18.96
C GLN A 30 2.17 5.87 19.96
N ALA A 31 2.54 4.67 19.49
CA ALA A 31 3.21 3.67 20.32
C ALA A 31 4.56 4.16 20.89
N LYS A 32 5.20 5.14 20.22
CA LYS A 32 6.42 5.81 20.66
C LYS A 32 6.16 7.09 21.47
N GLY A 33 4.91 7.38 21.82
CA GLY A 33 4.51 8.50 22.68
C GLY A 33 4.26 9.82 21.95
N ALA A 34 4.28 9.86 20.62
CA ALA A 34 3.92 11.05 19.85
C ALA A 34 2.40 11.28 19.84
N ASP A 35 2.00 12.55 19.76
CA ASP A 35 0.64 12.94 19.39
C ASP A 35 0.55 13.06 17.88
N THR A 36 -0.47 12.43 17.28
CA THR A 36 -0.58 12.36 15.81
C THR A 36 -1.98 12.73 15.33
N ARG A 37 -2.06 13.50 14.25
CA ARG A 37 -3.30 13.82 13.56
C ARG A 37 -3.19 13.38 12.10
N VAL A 38 -4.05 12.46 11.66
CA VAL A 38 -4.11 11.99 10.25
C VAL A 38 -5.23 12.71 9.55
N VAL A 39 -4.93 13.38 8.44
CA VAL A 39 -5.88 14.25 7.75
C VAL A 39 -5.78 14.06 6.23
N ASP A 40 -6.92 14.09 5.55
CA ASP A 40 -7.05 14.28 4.09
C ASP A 40 -7.60 15.69 3.84
N PRO A 41 -6.72 16.68 3.58
CA PRO A 41 -7.13 18.08 3.39
C PRO A 41 -8.13 18.28 2.25
N CYS A 42 -7.94 17.54 1.14
CA CYS A 42 -8.86 17.63 0.00
C CYS A 42 -10.26 17.11 0.34
N LEU A 43 -10.33 15.99 1.06
CA LEU A 43 -11.62 15.40 1.45
C LEU A 43 -12.38 16.30 2.44
N ILE A 44 -11.68 16.95 3.36
CA ILE A 44 -12.32 17.81 4.38
C ILE A 44 -12.74 19.17 3.79
N SER A 45 -11.85 19.81 3.02
CA SER A 45 -12.13 21.14 2.47
C SER A 45 -13.09 21.12 1.27
N MET A 46 -13.10 20.02 0.50
CA MET A 46 -13.90 19.88 -0.72
C MET A 46 -14.58 18.49 -0.81
N PRO A 47 -15.44 18.08 0.14
CA PRO A 47 -15.92 16.70 0.25
C PRO A 47 -16.64 16.19 -1.00
N SER A 48 -17.49 17.00 -1.61
CA SER A 48 -18.27 16.61 -2.80
C SER A 48 -17.38 16.44 -4.04
N ILE A 49 -16.46 17.37 -4.27
CA ILE A 49 -15.55 17.35 -5.40
C ILE A 49 -14.57 16.17 -5.25
N THR A 50 -13.98 16.01 -4.09
CA THR A 50 -13.03 14.91 -3.80
C THR A 50 -13.74 13.56 -3.92
N SER A 51 -14.97 13.43 -3.43
CA SER A 51 -15.75 12.19 -3.58
C SER A 51 -16.07 11.88 -5.04
N MET A 52 -16.38 12.89 -5.85
CA MET A 52 -16.59 12.74 -7.30
C MET A 52 -15.29 12.32 -8.01
N MET A 53 -14.14 12.93 -7.67
CA MET A 53 -12.85 12.56 -8.22
C MET A 53 -12.47 11.11 -7.85
N GLN A 54 -12.69 10.69 -6.60
CA GLN A 54 -12.46 9.32 -6.14
C GLN A 54 -13.38 8.31 -6.83
N TRP A 55 -14.63 8.69 -7.09
CA TRP A 55 -15.55 7.86 -7.87
C TRP A 55 -15.07 7.73 -9.32
N GLY A 56 -14.71 8.85 -9.97
CA GLY A 56 -14.14 8.85 -11.33
C GLY A 56 -12.85 8.03 -11.41
N TYR A 57 -11.93 8.20 -10.47
CA TYR A 57 -10.70 7.39 -10.36
C TYR A 57 -11.02 5.89 -10.33
N ARG A 58 -11.96 5.46 -9.46
CA ARG A 58 -12.37 4.06 -9.37
C ARG A 58 -13.03 3.55 -10.65
N LEU A 59 -13.86 4.38 -11.29
CA LEU A 59 -14.50 4.04 -12.55
C LEU A 59 -13.46 3.82 -13.66
N VAL A 60 -12.54 4.78 -13.82
CA VAL A 60 -11.53 4.74 -14.90
C VAL A 60 -10.53 3.61 -14.67
N THR A 61 -10.00 3.44 -13.48
CA THR A 61 -9.04 2.35 -13.16
C THR A 61 -9.68 0.97 -13.29
N THR A 62 -11.01 0.84 -13.09
CA THR A 62 -11.71 -0.44 -13.19
C THR A 62 -12.15 -0.79 -14.61
N HIS A 63 -12.63 0.19 -15.38
CA HIS A 63 -13.26 -0.05 -16.67
C HIS A 63 -12.44 0.42 -17.87
N PHE A 64 -11.55 1.40 -17.68
CA PHE A 64 -10.75 2.04 -18.73
C PHE A 64 -9.26 2.14 -18.34
N PRO A 65 -8.59 1.02 -18.01
CA PRO A 65 -7.23 1.03 -17.46
C PRO A 65 -6.19 1.72 -18.38
N ARG A 66 -6.34 1.59 -19.72
CA ARG A 66 -5.45 2.29 -20.67
C ARG A 66 -5.63 3.81 -20.65
N VAL A 67 -6.85 4.31 -20.42
CA VAL A 67 -7.11 5.74 -20.24
C VAL A 67 -6.47 6.23 -18.96
N TRP A 68 -6.57 5.43 -17.89
CA TRP A 68 -5.88 5.74 -16.65
C TRP A 68 -4.37 5.80 -16.81
N GLU A 69 -3.77 4.84 -17.50
CA GLU A 69 -2.34 4.83 -17.79
C GLU A 69 -1.90 6.13 -18.49
N ALA A 70 -2.64 6.58 -19.51
CA ALA A 70 -2.34 7.84 -20.19
C ALA A 70 -2.45 9.06 -19.27
N ILE A 71 -3.48 9.10 -18.40
CA ILE A 71 -3.64 10.16 -17.39
C ILE A 71 -2.46 10.10 -16.40
N TYR A 72 -2.13 8.95 -15.86
CA TYR A 72 -1.06 8.77 -14.89
C TYR A 72 0.30 9.19 -15.45
N ARG A 73 0.64 8.74 -16.66
CA ARG A 73 1.87 9.19 -17.35
C ARG A 73 1.83 10.68 -17.70
N GLY A 74 0.65 11.24 -17.93
CA GLY A 74 0.47 12.68 -18.13
C GLY A 74 0.84 13.50 -16.89
N THR A 75 0.60 12.98 -15.69
CA THR A 75 0.96 13.66 -14.44
C THR A 75 2.48 13.80 -14.24
N ASP A 76 3.32 12.98 -14.90
CA ASP A 76 4.77 13.13 -14.89
C ASP A 76 5.23 14.46 -15.48
N LYS A 77 4.41 15.06 -16.38
CA LYS A 77 4.68 16.34 -17.02
C LYS A 77 4.11 17.53 -16.26
N CYS A 78 3.29 17.29 -15.24
CA CYS A 78 2.66 18.35 -14.46
C CYS A 78 3.69 19.02 -13.53
N ASP A 79 3.66 20.33 -13.50
CA ASP A 79 4.41 21.14 -12.54
C ASP A 79 3.47 21.51 -11.38
N PHE A 80 3.53 20.75 -10.30
CA PHE A 80 2.72 20.97 -9.11
C PHE A 80 3.21 22.13 -8.23
N SER A 81 4.36 22.73 -8.55
CA SER A 81 4.88 23.91 -7.82
C SER A 81 4.06 25.16 -8.11
N ARG A 82 3.39 25.20 -9.27
CA ARG A 82 2.61 26.38 -9.69
C ARG A 82 1.20 26.37 -9.10
N PRO A 83 0.69 27.50 -8.59
CA PRO A 83 -0.65 27.63 -8.05
C PRO A 83 -1.72 27.75 -9.16
N ASN A 84 -1.90 26.68 -9.98
CA ASN A 84 -2.64 26.83 -11.25
C ASN A 84 -4.05 26.25 -11.26
N LEU A 85 -4.55 25.69 -10.15
CA LEU A 85 -5.89 25.17 -10.10
C LEU A 85 -6.74 25.97 -9.10
N PRO A 86 -7.75 26.73 -9.56
CA PRO A 86 -8.60 27.57 -8.67
C PRO A 86 -9.22 26.83 -7.49
N LEU A 87 -9.43 25.52 -7.63
CA LEU A 87 -9.99 24.67 -6.59
C LEU A 87 -8.96 24.27 -5.52
N MET A 88 -7.66 24.31 -5.81
CA MET A 88 -6.62 23.83 -4.89
C MET A 88 -6.32 24.80 -3.74
N HIS A 89 -6.77 26.06 -3.84
CA HIS A 89 -6.62 26.99 -2.72
C HIS A 89 -7.44 26.58 -1.48
N HIS A 90 -8.54 25.85 -1.63
CA HIS A 90 -9.33 25.40 -0.47
C HIS A 90 -8.57 24.41 0.42
N PRO A 91 -7.97 23.31 -0.10
CA PRO A 91 -7.14 22.45 0.73
C PRO A 91 -5.86 23.13 1.24
N GLU A 92 -5.30 24.11 0.51
CA GLU A 92 -4.15 24.91 0.98
C GLU A 92 -4.51 25.77 2.19
N SER A 93 -5.58 26.59 2.10
CA SER A 93 -6.04 27.41 3.23
C SER A 93 -6.49 26.56 4.44
N TYR A 94 -7.11 25.41 4.17
CA TYR A 94 -7.45 24.47 5.24
C TYR A 94 -6.19 23.94 5.94
N LEU A 95 -5.15 23.61 5.16
CA LEU A 95 -3.89 23.10 5.68
C LEU A 95 -3.16 24.17 6.53
N GLU A 96 -3.16 25.43 6.10
CA GLU A 96 -2.61 26.54 6.86
C GLU A 96 -3.28 26.68 8.24
N GLY A 97 -4.63 26.72 8.27
CA GLY A 97 -5.40 26.75 9.50
C GLY A 97 -5.11 25.56 10.41
N LEU A 98 -4.99 24.36 9.83
CA LEU A 98 -4.67 23.13 10.55
C LEU A 98 -3.26 23.15 11.18
N VAL A 99 -2.26 23.64 10.44
CA VAL A 99 -0.88 23.80 10.97
C VAL A 99 -0.88 24.81 12.13
N GLY A 100 -1.59 25.91 12.00
CA GLY A 100 -1.73 26.93 13.06
C GLY A 100 -2.45 26.41 14.31
N GLU A 101 -3.48 25.57 14.16
CA GLU A 101 -4.26 24.96 15.25
C GLU A 101 -3.48 23.85 15.96
N PHE A 102 -2.98 22.86 15.20
CA PHE A 102 -2.33 21.66 15.75
C PHE A 102 -0.90 21.92 16.19
N LYS A 103 -0.24 22.95 15.62
CA LYS A 103 1.16 23.33 15.89
C LYS A 103 2.09 22.11 15.85
N PRO A 104 2.18 21.39 14.69
CA PRO A 104 3.00 20.21 14.60
C PRO A 104 4.49 20.55 14.72
N HIS A 105 5.29 19.62 15.24
CA HIS A 105 6.75 19.72 15.24
C HIS A 105 7.34 19.22 13.91
N ALA A 106 6.62 18.34 13.20
CA ALA A 106 6.97 17.89 11.87
C ALA A 106 5.72 17.40 11.11
N ILE A 107 5.84 17.28 9.79
CA ILE A 107 4.75 16.84 8.90
C ILE A 107 5.21 15.64 8.08
N ALA A 108 4.39 14.58 8.01
CA ALA A 108 4.61 13.42 7.17
C ALA A 108 3.53 13.35 6.08
N CYS A 109 3.94 13.29 4.81
CA CYS A 109 3.05 13.23 3.67
C CYS A 109 3.09 11.83 3.04
N THR A 110 1.96 11.13 3.01
CA THR A 110 1.81 9.84 2.30
C THR A 110 1.18 10.00 0.92
N TYR A 111 1.04 11.22 0.44
CA TYR A 111 0.54 11.56 -0.88
C TYR A 111 1.36 12.70 -1.50
N PRO A 112 1.74 12.62 -2.79
CA PRO A 112 2.80 13.45 -3.36
C PRO A 112 2.46 14.95 -3.52
N ILE A 113 1.19 15.34 -3.48
CA ILE A 113 0.80 16.73 -3.73
C ILE A 113 0.98 17.65 -2.52
N TYR A 114 0.88 17.12 -1.30
CA TYR A 114 0.89 17.93 -0.09
C TYR A 114 2.22 18.63 0.22
N PRO A 115 3.40 18.06 -0.07
CA PRO A 115 4.64 18.80 0.08
C PRO A 115 4.66 20.12 -0.72
N TYR A 116 4.03 20.17 -1.91
CA TYR A 116 3.95 21.40 -2.72
C TYR A 116 3.05 22.46 -2.06
N PHE A 117 1.96 22.04 -1.40
CA PHE A 117 1.09 22.95 -0.65
C PHE A 117 1.81 23.51 0.58
N LEU A 118 2.55 22.67 1.27
CA LEU A 118 3.35 23.08 2.43
C LEU A 118 4.44 24.06 2.04
N GLU A 119 5.16 23.84 0.93
CA GLU A 119 6.23 24.73 0.47
C GLU A 119 5.68 26.15 0.18
N ARG A 120 4.51 26.25 -0.45
CA ARG A 120 3.86 27.55 -0.67
C ARG A 120 3.45 28.23 0.64
N ASN A 121 2.86 27.47 1.55
CA ASN A 121 2.48 27.95 2.89
C ASN A 121 3.69 28.45 3.68
N PHE A 122 4.81 27.73 3.64
CA PHE A 122 6.05 28.13 4.32
C PHE A 122 6.66 29.40 3.69
N ALA A 123 6.57 29.54 2.38
CA ALA A 123 7.02 30.75 1.70
C ALA A 123 6.20 31.99 2.09
N GLU A 124 4.88 31.83 2.34
CA GLU A 124 3.99 32.91 2.74
C GLU A 124 4.12 33.25 4.24
N THR A 125 4.23 32.24 5.11
CA THR A 125 4.23 32.43 6.56
C THR A 125 5.61 32.61 7.17
N GLY A 126 6.67 32.20 6.47
CA GLY A 126 8.05 32.18 6.99
C GLY A 126 8.32 31.08 8.02
N ASN A 127 7.32 30.26 8.38
CA ASN A 127 7.42 29.20 9.38
C ASN A 127 7.66 27.85 8.69
N ARG A 128 8.94 27.46 8.54
CA ARG A 128 9.31 26.18 7.92
C ARG A 128 9.34 25.06 8.96
N LEU A 129 8.64 23.98 8.67
CA LEU A 129 8.67 22.73 9.43
C LEU A 129 9.38 21.64 8.63
N VAL A 130 9.92 20.64 9.31
CA VAL A 130 10.50 19.46 8.64
C VAL A 130 9.40 18.64 7.99
N VAL A 131 9.58 18.34 6.70
CA VAL A 131 8.63 17.56 5.89
C VAL A 131 9.24 16.22 5.52
N PHE A 132 8.53 15.15 5.85
CA PHE A 132 8.84 13.78 5.46
C PHE A 132 7.87 13.33 4.38
N THR A 133 8.37 12.89 3.24
CA THR A 133 7.54 12.27 2.20
C THR A 133 7.69 10.76 2.25
N VAL A 134 6.61 10.09 2.65
CA VAL A 134 6.53 8.63 2.69
C VAL A 134 6.07 8.13 1.33
N VAL A 135 7.01 7.68 0.52
CA VAL A 135 6.74 7.19 -0.84
C VAL A 135 6.05 5.83 -0.76
N THR A 136 4.86 5.74 -1.33
CA THR A 136 4.02 4.53 -1.29
C THR A 136 4.03 3.73 -2.59
N ASP A 137 4.72 4.23 -3.61
CA ASP A 137 4.98 3.56 -4.86
C ASP A 137 6.36 2.86 -4.80
N SER A 138 6.52 1.76 -5.53
CA SER A 138 7.76 1.00 -5.57
C SER A 138 8.33 1.00 -6.98
N ILE A 139 9.64 1.13 -7.13
CA ILE A 139 10.42 1.05 -8.37
C ILE A 139 9.99 2.09 -9.42
N GLU A 140 8.75 2.02 -9.93
CA GLU A 140 8.19 2.99 -10.87
C GLU A 140 7.52 4.12 -10.12
N ILE A 141 8.29 5.20 -9.89
CA ILE A 141 7.87 6.33 -9.07
C ILE A 141 7.49 7.48 -9.99
N ASN A 142 6.25 7.97 -9.86
CA ASN A 142 5.78 9.12 -10.61
C ASN A 142 6.59 10.39 -10.26
N ALA A 143 6.81 11.25 -11.25
CA ALA A 143 7.58 12.49 -11.08
C ALA A 143 7.01 13.42 -9.99
N SER A 144 5.73 13.33 -9.66
CA SER A 144 5.14 14.08 -8.55
C SER A 144 5.78 13.77 -7.19
N TRP A 145 6.24 12.52 -6.98
CA TRP A 145 7.02 12.16 -5.81
C TRP A 145 8.44 12.70 -5.90
N LEU A 146 9.12 12.46 -7.03
CA LEU A 146 10.53 12.78 -7.21
C LEU A 146 10.83 14.27 -7.09
N ARG A 147 9.88 15.12 -7.52
CA ARG A 147 10.00 16.59 -7.47
C ARG A 147 9.39 17.22 -6.23
N ALA A 148 8.84 16.40 -5.32
CA ALA A 148 8.21 16.92 -4.11
C ALA A 148 9.22 17.72 -3.25
N PRO A 149 8.91 18.95 -2.86
CA PRO A 149 9.76 19.74 -1.96
C PRO A 149 9.67 19.16 -0.55
N THR A 150 10.65 18.34 -0.19
CA THR A 150 10.71 17.64 1.10
C THR A 150 12.13 17.61 1.66
N ASP A 151 12.24 17.48 2.97
CA ASP A 151 13.54 17.34 3.64
C ASP A 151 14.01 15.88 3.58
N HIS A 152 13.08 14.90 3.73
CA HIS A 152 13.41 13.48 3.71
C HIS A 152 12.37 12.68 2.93
N PHE A 153 12.84 11.78 2.07
CA PHE A 153 12.05 10.72 1.46
C PHE A 153 12.21 9.43 2.26
N LEU A 154 11.11 8.83 2.67
CA LEU A 154 11.06 7.52 3.31
C LEU A 154 10.53 6.51 2.30
N VAL A 155 11.33 5.52 1.93
CA VAL A 155 11.02 4.59 0.84
C VAL A 155 10.85 3.16 1.33
N SER A 156 10.12 2.38 0.55
CA SER A 156 9.65 1.04 0.91
C SER A 156 10.74 -0.02 0.96
N ASP A 157 11.81 0.14 0.19
CA ASP A 157 12.84 -0.90 0.00
C ASP A 157 14.10 -0.33 -0.66
N GLN A 158 15.17 -1.12 -0.64
CA GLN A 158 16.47 -0.75 -1.19
C GLN A 158 16.44 -0.58 -2.72
N ILE A 159 15.62 -1.35 -3.43
CA ILE A 159 15.54 -1.28 -4.90
C ILE A 159 14.90 0.07 -5.30
N THR A 160 13.85 0.46 -4.60
CA THR A 160 13.19 1.76 -4.76
C THR A 160 14.13 2.91 -4.42
N LEU A 161 14.93 2.77 -3.35
CA LEU A 161 15.96 3.75 -2.97
C LEU A 161 16.98 3.97 -4.10
N GLU A 162 17.55 2.90 -4.64
CA GLU A 162 18.51 2.97 -5.72
C GLU A 162 17.89 3.58 -6.99
N THR A 163 16.63 3.25 -7.27
CA THR A 163 15.89 3.86 -8.39
C THR A 163 15.80 5.37 -8.22
N MET A 164 15.43 5.88 -7.04
CA MET A 164 15.36 7.33 -6.78
C MET A 164 16.73 8.01 -6.90
N ARG A 165 17.80 7.34 -6.46
CA ARG A 165 19.17 7.84 -6.66
C ARG A 165 19.52 7.98 -8.14
N CYS A 166 19.16 6.99 -8.95
CA CYS A 166 19.36 7.03 -10.40
C CYS A 166 18.58 8.19 -11.06
N TRP A 167 17.46 8.62 -10.47
CA TRP A 167 16.72 9.80 -10.89
C TRP A 167 17.31 11.12 -10.39
N GLY A 168 18.44 11.09 -9.66
CA GLY A 168 19.19 12.26 -9.21
C GLY A 168 18.76 12.83 -7.86
N ILE A 169 17.97 12.10 -7.08
CA ILE A 169 17.66 12.51 -5.70
C ILE A 169 18.91 12.29 -4.84
N PRO A 170 19.38 13.29 -4.08
CA PRO A 170 20.53 13.16 -3.20
C PRO A 170 20.34 12.06 -2.16
N GLN A 171 21.36 11.23 -1.95
CA GLN A 171 21.27 10.06 -1.06
C GLN A 171 20.96 10.45 0.39
N GLU A 172 21.47 11.57 0.86
CA GLU A 172 21.23 12.10 2.22
C GLU A 172 19.76 12.46 2.46
N LYS A 173 18.97 12.62 1.41
CA LYS A 173 17.52 12.87 1.50
C LYS A 173 16.69 11.59 1.45
N ILE A 174 17.27 10.43 1.10
CA ILE A 174 16.50 9.20 0.92
C ILE A 174 16.86 8.20 2.03
N THR A 175 15.85 7.66 2.70
CA THR A 175 16.04 6.63 3.73
C THR A 175 15.13 5.44 3.47
N GLY A 176 15.71 4.24 3.37
CA GLY A 176 14.98 2.99 3.29
C GLY A 176 14.43 2.61 4.65
N THR A 177 13.16 2.92 4.90
CA THR A 177 12.47 2.61 6.17
C THR A 177 11.60 1.37 6.10
N GLY A 178 11.34 0.88 4.89
CA GLY A 178 10.24 -0.06 4.65
C GLY A 178 8.91 0.65 4.45
N PHE A 179 7.97 0.00 3.77
CA PHE A 179 6.60 0.49 3.64
C PHE A 179 5.93 0.47 5.03
N PRO A 180 5.16 1.51 5.41
CA PRO A 180 4.46 1.53 6.69
C PRO A 180 3.32 0.50 6.74
N VAL A 181 3.66 -0.75 6.97
CA VAL A 181 2.70 -1.83 7.24
C VAL A 181 2.20 -1.77 8.68
N ASN A 182 1.13 -2.52 8.98
CA ASN A 182 0.61 -2.57 10.34
C ASN A 182 1.69 -3.07 11.32
N PRO A 183 1.96 -2.36 12.43
CA PRO A 183 2.98 -2.77 13.42
C PRO A 183 2.83 -4.20 13.93
N ALA A 184 1.62 -4.77 13.92
CA ALA A 184 1.39 -6.16 14.29
C ALA A 184 2.19 -7.18 13.46
N PHE A 185 2.68 -6.83 12.26
CA PHE A 185 3.52 -7.74 11.47
C PHE A 185 4.87 -8.03 12.14
N SER A 186 5.42 -7.10 12.90
CA SER A 186 6.67 -7.30 13.64
C SER A 186 6.53 -8.25 14.84
N GLU A 187 5.29 -8.47 15.30
CA GLU A 187 4.97 -9.32 16.44
C GLU A 187 4.50 -10.73 16.03
N LEU A 188 4.17 -10.91 14.74
CA LEU A 188 3.62 -12.16 14.21
C LEU A 188 4.71 -12.98 13.53
N ALA A 189 4.76 -14.27 13.87
CA ALA A 189 5.63 -15.21 13.17
C ALA A 189 4.99 -15.63 11.83
N PRO A 190 5.71 -15.51 10.69
CA PRO A 190 5.28 -16.09 9.43
C PRO A 190 5.18 -17.62 9.52
N ILE A 191 4.43 -18.25 8.60
CA ILE A 191 4.44 -19.71 8.45
C ILE A 191 5.90 -20.18 8.29
N ALA A 192 6.27 -21.24 8.96
CA ALA A 192 7.62 -21.80 8.86
C ALA A 192 7.90 -22.34 7.43
N ALA A 193 9.16 -22.27 6.98
CA ALA A 193 9.55 -22.72 5.64
C ALA A 193 9.41 -24.25 5.46
N ASP A 194 9.42 -25.00 6.55
CA ASP A 194 9.25 -26.46 6.60
C ASP A 194 7.77 -26.91 6.78
N ASP A 195 6.80 -25.97 6.77
CA ASP A 195 5.37 -26.31 6.81
C ASP A 195 5.05 -27.31 5.68
N PRO A 196 4.30 -28.37 5.96
CA PRO A 196 3.99 -29.42 4.97
C PRO A 196 3.11 -28.93 3.81
N CYS A 197 2.55 -27.70 3.90
CA CYS A 197 1.63 -27.13 2.92
C CYS A 197 0.35 -27.96 2.67
N VAL A 198 -0.07 -28.74 3.64
CA VAL A 198 -1.28 -29.57 3.58
C VAL A 198 -2.16 -29.29 4.82
N PRO A 199 -3.34 -28.66 4.63
CA PRO A 199 -3.83 -28.07 3.39
C PRO A 199 -3.06 -26.81 2.99
N PHE A 200 -2.94 -26.57 1.67
CA PHE A 200 -2.35 -25.35 1.15
C PHE A 200 -3.36 -24.19 1.22
N ARG A 201 -3.13 -23.27 2.12
CA ARG A 201 -4.05 -22.18 2.44
C ARG A 201 -3.80 -20.97 1.56
N VAL A 202 -4.77 -20.62 0.72
CA VAL A 202 -4.73 -19.47 -0.18
C VAL A 202 -5.65 -18.36 0.36
N LEU A 203 -5.13 -17.15 0.51
CA LEU A 203 -5.88 -15.94 0.85
C LEU A 203 -6.20 -15.17 -0.43
N TYR A 204 -7.50 -14.99 -0.74
CA TYR A 204 -7.93 -14.32 -1.96
C TYR A 204 -8.66 -13.00 -1.67
N PHE A 205 -8.13 -11.90 -2.23
CA PHE A 205 -8.74 -10.58 -2.22
C PHE A 205 -9.31 -10.27 -3.61
N PRO A 206 -10.60 -10.52 -3.86
CA PRO A 206 -11.21 -10.27 -5.16
C PRO A 206 -11.37 -8.76 -5.43
N THR A 207 -11.28 -8.37 -6.70
CA THR A 207 -11.76 -7.06 -7.16
C THR A 207 -13.29 -7.00 -7.16
N ALA A 208 -13.88 -5.80 -7.37
CA ALA A 208 -15.33 -5.61 -7.41
C ALA A 208 -16.05 -6.32 -8.59
N LYS A 209 -15.31 -7.00 -9.49
CA LYS A 209 -15.88 -7.68 -10.67
C LYS A 209 -16.44 -9.06 -10.28
N LYS A 210 -17.78 -9.17 -10.18
CA LYS A 210 -18.48 -10.42 -9.83
C LYS A 210 -18.04 -11.67 -10.57
N PRO A 211 -17.85 -11.67 -11.93
CA PRO A 211 -17.43 -12.86 -12.67
C PRO A 211 -16.06 -13.39 -12.23
N PHE A 212 -15.16 -12.51 -11.80
CA PHE A 212 -13.81 -12.91 -11.38
C PHE A 212 -13.82 -13.73 -10.11
N VAL A 213 -14.69 -13.40 -9.14
CA VAL A 213 -14.82 -14.21 -7.91
C VAL A 213 -15.02 -15.68 -8.22
N ARG A 214 -15.99 -16.00 -9.13
CA ARG A 214 -16.29 -17.38 -9.48
C ARG A 214 -15.15 -18.04 -10.28
N ARG A 215 -14.63 -17.36 -11.31
CA ARG A 215 -13.62 -17.90 -12.21
C ARG A 215 -12.28 -18.15 -11.49
N HIS A 216 -11.80 -17.16 -10.75
CA HIS A 216 -10.53 -17.28 -10.04
C HIS A 216 -10.61 -18.23 -8.86
N SER A 217 -11.71 -18.24 -8.09
CA SER A 217 -11.88 -19.19 -6.98
C SER A 217 -11.89 -20.64 -7.48
N ARG A 218 -12.55 -20.93 -8.63
CA ARG A 218 -12.52 -22.26 -9.22
C ARG A 218 -11.11 -22.62 -9.68
N ALA A 219 -10.44 -21.74 -10.41
CA ALA A 219 -9.08 -21.96 -10.87
C ALA A 219 -8.12 -22.31 -9.73
N LEU A 220 -8.24 -21.61 -8.60
CA LEU A 220 -7.44 -21.87 -7.41
C LEU A 220 -7.79 -23.22 -6.76
N LEU A 221 -9.07 -23.52 -6.61
CA LEU A 221 -9.55 -24.76 -5.95
C LEU A 221 -9.35 -26.01 -6.81
N ASP A 222 -9.39 -25.87 -8.13
CA ASP A 222 -9.21 -26.97 -9.09
C ASP A 222 -7.72 -27.28 -9.34
N SER A 223 -6.79 -26.40 -8.92
CA SER A 223 -5.34 -26.62 -9.06
C SER A 223 -4.83 -27.79 -8.21
N SER A 224 -5.45 -28.04 -7.05
CA SER A 224 -5.19 -29.20 -6.19
C SER A 224 -6.34 -29.46 -5.22
N ALA A 225 -6.54 -30.73 -4.85
CA ALA A 225 -7.50 -31.13 -3.82
C ALA A 225 -7.13 -30.54 -2.44
N ASP A 226 -5.87 -30.31 -2.17
CA ASP A 226 -5.37 -29.79 -0.89
C ASP A 226 -5.50 -28.27 -0.76
N VAL A 227 -5.88 -27.53 -1.81
CA VAL A 227 -6.06 -26.08 -1.73
C VAL A 227 -7.29 -25.70 -0.93
N HIS A 228 -7.09 -24.93 0.13
CA HIS A 228 -8.14 -24.31 0.93
C HIS A 228 -8.15 -22.80 0.70
N LEU A 229 -9.32 -22.23 0.41
CA LEU A 229 -9.47 -20.85 -0.02
C LEU A 229 -10.18 -19.99 1.04
N THR A 230 -9.54 -18.93 1.47
CA THR A 230 -10.19 -17.87 2.26
C THR A 230 -10.46 -16.66 1.37
N ILE A 231 -11.73 -16.34 1.09
CA ILE A 231 -12.14 -15.20 0.25
C ILE A 231 -12.48 -14.02 1.17
N VAL A 232 -11.70 -12.94 1.06
CA VAL A 232 -11.91 -11.70 1.82
C VAL A 232 -12.51 -10.63 0.92
N MET A 233 -13.82 -10.44 1.02
CA MET A 233 -14.58 -9.54 0.14
C MET A 233 -14.53 -8.06 0.55
N GLY A 234 -14.04 -7.77 1.75
CA GLY A 234 -13.87 -6.41 2.25
C GLY A 234 -15.15 -5.57 2.18
N LYS A 235 -15.01 -4.33 1.73
CA LYS A 235 -16.12 -3.39 1.52
C LYS A 235 -17.12 -3.86 0.43
N ASN A 236 -16.70 -4.76 -0.45
CA ASN A 236 -17.51 -5.32 -1.54
C ASN A 236 -18.37 -6.53 -1.13
N PHE A 237 -18.47 -6.83 0.17
CA PHE A 237 -19.19 -8.01 0.68
C PHE A 237 -20.59 -8.15 0.08
N ARG A 238 -21.42 -7.09 0.16
CA ARG A 238 -22.79 -7.11 -0.38
C ARG A 238 -22.84 -7.42 -1.89
N LEU A 239 -21.87 -6.94 -2.63
CA LEU A 239 -21.78 -7.13 -4.07
C LEU A 239 -21.36 -8.55 -4.45
N LEU A 240 -20.46 -9.17 -3.70
CA LEU A 240 -19.75 -10.40 -4.08
C LEU A 240 -20.27 -11.64 -3.38
N GLN A 241 -21.01 -11.52 -2.26
CA GLN A 241 -21.38 -12.63 -1.39
C GLN A 241 -22.18 -13.75 -2.08
N SER A 242 -23.08 -13.44 -3.03
CA SER A 242 -23.86 -14.47 -3.73
C SER A 242 -22.94 -15.42 -4.50
N ARG A 243 -22.01 -14.87 -5.26
CA ARG A 243 -21.03 -15.67 -6.04
C ARG A 243 -20.06 -16.42 -5.15
N ALA A 244 -19.63 -15.81 -4.05
CA ALA A 244 -18.77 -16.48 -3.08
C ALA A 244 -19.48 -17.66 -2.37
N ARG A 245 -20.79 -17.52 -2.05
CA ARG A 245 -21.60 -18.62 -1.49
C ARG A 245 -21.79 -19.78 -2.47
N GLU A 246 -21.95 -19.51 -3.76
CA GLU A 246 -22.00 -20.55 -4.82
C GLU A 246 -20.69 -21.38 -4.81
N ILE A 247 -19.55 -20.72 -4.70
CA ILE A 247 -18.24 -21.39 -4.59
C ILE A 247 -18.14 -22.21 -3.31
N LYS A 248 -18.54 -21.65 -2.16
CA LYS A 248 -18.51 -22.37 -0.90
C LYS A 248 -19.40 -23.63 -0.93
N ALA A 249 -20.54 -23.58 -1.60
CA ALA A 249 -21.42 -24.74 -1.77
C ALA A 249 -20.84 -25.80 -2.71
N ALA A 250 -20.12 -25.37 -3.77
CA ALA A 250 -19.49 -26.28 -4.73
C ALA A 250 -18.24 -26.99 -4.19
N TYR A 251 -17.57 -26.41 -3.16
CA TYR A 251 -16.36 -26.96 -2.54
C TYR A 251 -16.49 -27.04 -1.03
N PRO A 252 -17.31 -28.00 -0.51
CA PRO A 252 -17.58 -28.13 0.91
C PRO A 252 -16.30 -28.38 1.71
N GLY A 253 -16.19 -27.72 2.87
CA GLY A 253 -15.02 -27.85 3.76
C GLY A 253 -13.78 -27.04 3.33
N ARG A 254 -13.67 -26.64 2.05
CA ARG A 254 -12.46 -26.01 1.49
C ARG A 254 -12.54 -24.48 1.37
N VAL A 255 -13.70 -23.87 1.62
CA VAL A 255 -13.89 -22.42 1.39
C VAL A 255 -14.38 -21.70 2.64
N ARG A 256 -13.63 -20.69 3.05
CA ARG A 256 -13.99 -19.74 4.10
C ARG A 256 -14.31 -18.36 3.49
N LEU A 257 -15.39 -17.74 3.93
CA LEU A 257 -15.83 -16.43 3.47
C LEU A 257 -15.67 -15.39 4.59
N LEU A 258 -15.05 -14.25 4.27
CA LEU A 258 -14.90 -13.12 5.17
C LEU A 258 -15.39 -11.84 4.49
N GLY A 259 -16.02 -10.98 5.27
CA GLY A 259 -16.35 -9.62 4.90
C GLY A 259 -15.16 -8.67 5.10
N TRP A 260 -15.43 -7.46 5.56
CA TRP A 260 -14.40 -6.53 5.99
C TRP A 260 -13.74 -6.99 7.30
N THR A 261 -12.42 -6.90 7.38
CA THR A 261 -11.67 -7.35 8.55
C THR A 261 -10.48 -6.44 8.83
N ARG A 262 -10.15 -6.26 10.11
CA ARG A 262 -8.90 -5.65 10.58
C ARG A 262 -7.78 -6.66 10.81
N LYS A 263 -8.07 -7.96 10.66
CA LYS A 263 -7.14 -9.06 10.98
C LYS A 263 -6.32 -9.49 9.75
N VAL A 264 -6.00 -8.55 8.84
CA VAL A 264 -5.19 -8.84 7.65
C VAL A 264 -3.81 -9.37 8.02
N PRO A 265 -3.08 -8.81 9.01
CA PRO A 265 -1.80 -9.36 9.44
C PRO A 265 -1.88 -10.83 9.87
N GLN A 266 -2.86 -11.17 10.73
CA GLN A 266 -3.06 -12.54 11.19
C GLN A 266 -3.48 -13.50 10.06
N LEU A 267 -4.22 -13.00 9.06
CA LEU A 267 -4.60 -13.81 7.90
C LEU A 267 -3.40 -14.11 7.03
N LEU A 268 -2.60 -13.09 6.65
CA LEU A 268 -1.41 -13.28 5.82
C LEU A 268 -0.40 -14.22 6.48
N ASN A 269 -0.17 -14.09 7.81
CA ASN A 269 0.74 -14.96 8.54
C ASN A 269 0.20 -16.40 8.75
N LYS A 270 -1.03 -16.71 8.33
CA LYS A 270 -1.65 -18.05 8.42
C LYS A 270 -1.94 -18.69 7.06
N HIS A 271 -1.61 -18.00 5.96
CA HIS A 271 -1.83 -18.48 4.60
C HIS A 271 -0.50 -18.63 3.86
N HIS A 272 -0.41 -19.65 3.01
CA HIS A 272 0.80 -19.96 2.25
C HIS A 272 0.97 -19.06 1.03
N LEU A 273 -0.14 -18.60 0.46
CA LEU A 273 -0.17 -17.78 -0.75
C LEU A 273 -1.27 -16.73 -0.63
N VAL A 274 -0.99 -15.51 -1.06
CA VAL A 274 -2.02 -14.49 -1.27
C VAL A 274 -2.26 -14.26 -2.76
N VAL A 275 -3.52 -14.11 -3.14
CA VAL A 275 -3.94 -13.75 -4.50
C VAL A 275 -4.72 -12.44 -4.43
N GLY A 276 -4.23 -11.42 -5.10
CA GLY A 276 -4.81 -10.07 -4.98
C GLY A 276 -4.48 -9.16 -6.15
N LYS A 277 -4.83 -7.89 -5.98
CA LYS A 277 -4.43 -6.80 -6.88
C LYS A 277 -3.03 -6.32 -6.49
N ALA A 278 -2.25 -5.78 -7.44
CA ALA A 278 -0.92 -5.23 -7.20
C ALA A 278 -0.89 -3.89 -6.42
N GLY A 279 -1.85 -3.65 -5.53
CA GLY A 279 -1.89 -2.43 -4.73
C GLY A 279 -0.77 -2.39 -3.69
N GLY A 280 -0.10 -1.22 -3.53
CA GLY A 280 1.07 -1.07 -2.68
C GLY A 280 0.90 -1.63 -1.27
N ALA A 281 -0.19 -1.29 -0.55
CA ALA A 281 -0.43 -1.83 0.78
C ALA A 281 -0.48 -3.36 0.81
N THR A 282 -1.22 -3.99 -0.12
CA THR A 282 -1.39 -5.46 -0.13
C THR A 282 -0.07 -6.17 -0.45
N VAL A 283 0.70 -5.63 -1.41
CA VAL A 283 2.02 -6.17 -1.79
C VAL A 283 2.99 -6.09 -0.61
N HIS A 284 3.10 -4.94 0.04
CA HIS A 284 4.02 -4.78 1.17
C HIS A 284 3.55 -5.53 2.43
N GLU A 285 2.24 -5.69 2.65
CA GLU A 285 1.70 -6.55 3.71
C GLU A 285 2.03 -8.04 3.45
N ALA A 286 1.98 -8.48 2.17
CA ALA A 286 2.40 -9.82 1.78
C ALA A 286 3.90 -10.04 2.00
N ILE A 287 4.74 -9.07 1.62
CA ILE A 287 6.18 -9.08 1.88
C ILE A 287 6.45 -9.15 3.40
N ALA A 288 5.82 -8.30 4.19
CA ALA A 288 5.99 -8.25 5.64
C ALA A 288 5.57 -9.55 6.34
N ALA A 289 4.57 -10.26 5.81
CA ALA A 289 4.15 -11.57 6.30
C ALA A 289 5.01 -12.74 5.77
N CYS A 290 6.01 -12.49 4.96
CA CYS A 290 6.70 -13.52 4.17
C CYS A 290 5.72 -14.45 3.45
N CYS A 291 4.63 -13.90 2.88
CA CYS A 291 3.58 -14.64 2.18
C CYS A 291 3.71 -14.40 0.68
N PRO A 292 4.15 -15.36 -0.14
CA PRO A 292 4.21 -15.22 -1.58
C PRO A 292 2.90 -14.73 -2.19
N MET A 293 2.97 -13.98 -3.29
CA MET A 293 1.78 -13.34 -3.87
C MET A 293 1.64 -13.59 -5.36
N LEU A 294 0.44 -13.94 -5.81
CA LEU A 294 0.04 -13.88 -7.22
C LEU A 294 -0.88 -12.69 -7.47
N ILE A 295 -0.60 -11.95 -8.52
CA ILE A 295 -1.37 -10.78 -8.91
C ILE A 295 -2.36 -11.17 -10.00
N HIS A 296 -3.67 -11.09 -9.69
CA HIS A 296 -4.73 -11.41 -10.66
C HIS A 296 -5.33 -10.17 -11.33
N HIS A 297 -4.88 -8.99 -10.98
CA HIS A 297 -5.31 -7.72 -11.58
C HIS A 297 -4.28 -6.63 -11.34
N LEU A 298 -3.93 -5.93 -12.41
CA LEU A 298 -2.96 -4.84 -12.43
C LEU A 298 -3.63 -3.57 -12.93
N VAL A 299 -3.36 -2.45 -12.29
CA VAL A 299 -3.68 -1.12 -12.82
C VAL A 299 -2.43 -0.59 -13.52
N PRO A 300 -2.43 -0.47 -14.86
CA PRO A 300 -1.26 -0.04 -15.61
C PRO A 300 -0.74 1.33 -15.18
N GLY A 301 0.57 1.51 -15.24
CA GLY A 301 1.29 2.70 -14.84
C GLY A 301 1.48 2.83 -13.33
N GLN A 302 0.42 2.71 -12.54
CA GLN A 302 0.46 2.95 -11.09
C GLN A 302 0.93 1.73 -10.28
N GLU A 303 0.60 0.51 -10.72
CA GLU A 303 0.84 -0.72 -9.94
C GLU A 303 1.95 -1.59 -10.54
N GLU A 304 2.53 -1.20 -11.67
CA GLU A 304 3.57 -1.96 -12.37
C GLU A 304 4.84 -2.10 -11.52
N GLY A 305 5.24 -1.06 -10.81
CA GLY A 305 6.39 -1.09 -9.93
C GLY A 305 6.24 -2.10 -8.78
N ASN A 306 5.04 -2.25 -8.24
CA ASN A 306 4.75 -3.24 -7.20
C ASN A 306 4.83 -4.68 -7.72
N LEU A 307 4.38 -4.93 -8.96
CA LEU A 307 4.56 -6.23 -9.61
C LEU A 307 6.05 -6.52 -9.84
N ARG A 308 6.80 -5.54 -10.38
CA ARG A 308 8.25 -5.68 -10.60
C ARG A 308 9.00 -5.97 -9.32
N LEU A 309 8.62 -5.32 -8.21
CA LEU A 309 9.22 -5.59 -6.90
C LEU A 309 9.05 -7.07 -6.52
N LEU A 310 7.83 -7.62 -6.60
CA LEU A 310 7.59 -9.04 -6.30
C LEU A 310 8.36 -9.98 -7.23
N GLN A 311 8.45 -9.65 -8.54
CA GLN A 311 9.20 -10.43 -9.50
C GLN A 311 10.71 -10.40 -9.23
N GLN A 312 11.28 -9.24 -8.95
CA GLN A 312 12.71 -9.09 -8.62
C GLN A 312 13.08 -9.80 -7.31
N LEU A 313 12.17 -9.82 -6.33
CA LEU A 313 12.32 -10.63 -5.12
C LEU A 313 12.12 -12.13 -5.38
N GLY A 314 11.64 -12.53 -6.55
CA GLY A 314 11.27 -13.92 -6.81
C GLY A 314 10.12 -14.44 -5.96
N ALA A 315 9.28 -13.55 -5.44
CA ALA A 315 8.25 -13.82 -4.43
C ALA A 315 6.81 -13.72 -4.96
N GLY A 316 6.63 -13.40 -6.23
CA GLY A 316 5.32 -13.29 -6.86
C GLY A 316 5.39 -13.07 -8.35
N ASP A 317 4.23 -13.18 -9.00
CA ASP A 317 4.10 -12.98 -10.44
C ASP A 317 2.67 -12.59 -10.83
N LEU A 318 2.48 -12.20 -12.11
CA LEU A 318 1.20 -11.89 -12.70
C LEU A 318 0.49 -13.17 -13.16
N ALA A 319 -0.78 -13.31 -12.80
CA ALA A 319 -1.65 -14.42 -13.19
C ALA A 319 -3.09 -13.89 -13.38
N GLU A 320 -3.31 -13.14 -14.47
CA GLU A 320 -4.58 -12.44 -14.70
C GLU A 320 -5.72 -13.36 -15.11
N HIS A 321 -5.40 -14.43 -15.85
CA HIS A 321 -6.42 -15.35 -16.32
C HIS A 321 -6.56 -16.56 -15.38
N PRO A 322 -7.76 -17.19 -15.33
CA PRO A 322 -7.97 -18.39 -14.52
C PRO A 322 -6.98 -19.52 -14.82
N LYS A 323 -6.58 -19.68 -16.07
CA LYS A 323 -5.60 -20.68 -16.48
C LYS A 323 -4.22 -20.41 -15.86
N ASP A 324 -3.78 -19.14 -15.90
CA ASP A 324 -2.50 -18.72 -15.34
C ASP A 324 -2.45 -18.98 -13.83
N LEU A 325 -3.57 -18.72 -13.12
CA LEU A 325 -3.70 -19.01 -11.69
C LEU A 325 -3.59 -20.51 -11.39
N THR A 326 -4.26 -21.37 -12.20
CA THR A 326 -4.18 -22.82 -12.03
C THR A 326 -2.74 -23.30 -12.27
N GLU A 327 -2.11 -22.88 -13.36
CA GLU A 327 -0.74 -23.25 -13.71
C GLU A 327 0.26 -22.79 -12.65
N ALA A 328 0.15 -21.53 -12.21
CA ALA A 328 1.04 -20.97 -11.19
C ALA A 328 0.93 -21.73 -9.85
N VAL A 329 -0.30 -21.98 -9.36
CA VAL A 329 -0.49 -22.71 -8.10
C VAL A 329 -0.04 -24.18 -8.22
N THR A 330 -0.32 -24.84 -9.34
CA THR A 330 0.18 -26.20 -9.60
C THR A 330 1.71 -26.23 -9.59
N HIS A 331 2.37 -25.27 -10.22
CA HIS A 331 3.83 -25.16 -10.22
C HIS A 331 4.38 -24.87 -8.82
N ILE A 332 3.74 -24.00 -8.05
CA ILE A 332 4.14 -23.68 -6.66
C ILE A 332 4.06 -24.93 -5.77
N LEU A 333 3.05 -25.79 -5.97
CA LEU A 333 2.85 -27.00 -5.20
C LEU A 333 3.69 -28.20 -5.66
N ALA A 334 4.27 -28.14 -6.85
CA ALA A 334 5.08 -29.23 -7.39
C ALA A 334 6.28 -29.53 -6.47
N ASN A 335 6.75 -30.78 -6.52
CA ASN A 335 7.94 -31.23 -5.78
C ASN A 335 7.86 -30.89 -4.27
N SER A 336 6.76 -31.23 -3.65
CA SER A 336 6.50 -30.95 -2.21
C SER A 336 6.60 -29.45 -1.89
N ALA A 337 6.07 -28.60 -2.76
CA ALA A 337 6.05 -27.13 -2.63
C ALA A 337 7.45 -26.46 -2.59
N ALA A 338 8.42 -27.02 -3.31
CA ALA A 338 9.78 -26.50 -3.35
C ALA A 338 9.83 -25.03 -3.83
N LYS A 339 9.02 -24.67 -4.85
CA LYS A 339 8.94 -23.30 -5.34
C LYS A 339 8.40 -22.35 -4.27
N TRP A 340 7.38 -22.75 -3.51
CA TRP A 340 6.86 -21.96 -2.40
C TRP A 340 7.95 -21.67 -1.36
N ARG A 341 8.76 -22.66 -0.99
CA ARG A 341 9.87 -22.46 -0.05
C ARG A 341 10.88 -21.45 -0.55
N THR A 342 11.30 -21.58 -1.81
CA THR A 342 12.21 -20.60 -2.43
C THR A 342 11.65 -19.17 -2.39
N MET A 343 10.36 -18.98 -2.73
CA MET A 343 9.69 -17.68 -2.68
C MET A 343 9.66 -17.13 -1.25
N LYS A 344 9.40 -17.98 -0.29
CA LYS A 344 9.33 -17.64 1.12
C LYS A 344 10.70 -17.24 1.68
N ASP A 345 11.75 -17.99 1.34
CA ASP A 345 13.13 -17.70 1.75
C ASP A 345 13.60 -16.34 1.20
N ALA A 346 13.24 -16.03 -0.04
CA ALA A 346 13.52 -14.74 -0.66
C ALA A 346 12.85 -13.58 0.09
N LEU A 347 11.59 -13.75 0.51
CA LEU A 347 10.89 -12.75 1.32
C LEU A 347 11.51 -12.62 2.72
N ALA A 348 11.88 -13.72 3.35
CA ALA A 348 12.53 -13.70 4.66
C ALA A 348 13.88 -12.98 4.62
N ALA A 349 14.66 -13.18 3.54
CA ALA A 349 15.93 -12.47 3.33
C ALA A 349 15.74 -10.96 3.12
N HIS A 350 14.61 -10.54 2.55
CA HIS A 350 14.28 -9.13 2.36
C HIS A 350 13.91 -8.40 3.66
N ASN A 351 13.36 -9.09 4.65
CA ASN A 351 13.10 -8.67 6.03
C ASN A 351 12.52 -7.24 6.21
N CYS A 352 11.31 -6.99 5.71
CA CYS A 352 10.63 -5.68 5.75
C CYS A 352 9.29 -5.73 6.51
N ASN A 353 9.28 -6.20 7.77
CA ASN A 353 8.06 -6.35 8.56
C ASN A 353 7.80 -5.22 9.58
N ASP A 354 8.72 -4.29 9.75
CA ASP A 354 8.69 -3.22 10.75
C ASP A 354 8.69 -1.79 10.16
N GLY A 355 8.40 -1.64 8.87
CA GLY A 355 8.56 -0.36 8.16
C GLY A 355 7.87 0.84 8.83
N ALA A 356 6.69 0.65 9.44
CA ALA A 356 6.03 1.73 10.19
C ALA A 356 6.82 2.13 11.45
N LEU A 357 7.40 1.18 12.16
CA LEU A 357 8.19 1.44 13.38
C LEU A 357 9.52 2.12 13.04
N THR A 358 10.19 1.66 11.97
CA THR A 358 11.43 2.24 11.47
C THR A 358 11.21 3.67 10.98
N ALA A 359 10.14 3.92 10.19
CA ALA A 359 9.77 5.27 9.77
C ALA A 359 9.43 6.18 10.95
N ALA A 360 8.70 5.69 11.95
CA ALA A 360 8.38 6.44 13.16
C ALA A 360 9.64 6.83 13.95
N ASN A 361 10.57 5.90 14.14
CA ASN A 361 11.84 6.18 14.80
C ASN A 361 12.65 7.23 14.04
N PHE A 362 12.72 7.14 12.71
CA PHE A 362 13.42 8.10 11.86
C PHE A 362 12.79 9.51 11.99
N ILE A 363 11.46 9.62 11.87
CA ILE A 363 10.74 10.87 11.99
C ILE A 363 11.01 11.51 13.35
N LEU A 364 10.85 10.77 14.47
CA LEU A 364 11.05 11.29 15.81
C LEU A 364 12.48 11.75 16.06
N LYS A 365 13.47 11.05 15.51
CA LYS A 365 14.89 11.44 15.59
C LYS A 365 15.19 12.76 14.90
N HIS A 366 14.50 13.05 13.78
CA HIS A 366 14.72 14.27 12.98
C HIS A 366 13.68 15.36 13.24
N THR A 367 12.78 15.14 14.20
CA THR A 367 11.84 16.15 14.66
C THR A 367 12.51 16.95 15.75
N HIS A 368 12.85 18.20 15.47
CA HIS A 368 13.35 19.11 16.49
C HIS A 368 12.18 19.63 17.33
N PRO A 369 12.24 19.58 18.67
CA PRO A 369 11.30 20.34 19.50
C PRO A 369 11.40 21.82 19.12
N LEU A 370 10.27 22.48 18.96
CA LEU A 370 10.25 23.95 18.85
C LEU A 370 10.91 24.49 20.13
N LEU A 371 12.03 25.19 19.96
CA LEU A 371 12.73 25.89 21.05
C LEU A 371 11.87 27.00 21.62
#